data_2e7f6c8b58cff63afa4efb435dbf4cbc
#
_entry.id   2e7f6c8b58cff63afa4efb435dbf4cbc
#
_cell.length_a   1.000
_cell.length_b   1.000
_cell.length_c   1.000
_cell.angle_alpha   90.00
_cell.angle_beta   90.00
_cell.angle_gamma   90.00
#
_symmetry.space_group_name_H-M   'P 1'
#
loop_
_entity.id
_entity.type
_entity.pdbx_description
1 polymer ?
#
loop_
_entity_poly.entity_id
_entity_poly.type
_entity_poly.pdbx_seq_one_letter_code
_entity_poly.pdbx_strand_id
1 'polypeptide(L)'
;MAKLVKNDKGFKVIKLSVDEASKLGWGLSGSGDCICMQCNNPISGDIYHPVVLNDTMDKECYEEWYKDAINYPEDKMYEERAFQRIAKLLNIQ
;
A
#
# COMPACT_ATOMS: atom_id res chain seq x y z
N MET A 1 -8.86 2.52 -10.12
CA MET A 1 -8.20 3.81 -9.87
C MET A 1 -7.65 3.87 -8.44
N ALA A 2 -6.45 4.35 -8.30
CA ALA A 2 -5.82 4.43 -6.99
C ALA A 2 -6.52 5.45 -6.10
N LYS A 3 -6.67 5.12 -4.82
CA LYS A 3 -7.32 6.02 -3.86
C LYS A 3 -6.81 5.80 -2.46
N LEU A 4 -6.98 6.82 -1.63
CA LEU A 4 -6.64 6.75 -0.22
C LEU A 4 -7.78 6.05 0.53
N VAL A 5 -7.44 5.00 1.28
CA VAL A 5 -8.41 4.26 2.08
C VAL A 5 -8.51 4.94 3.45
N LYS A 6 -9.73 5.30 3.84
CA LYS A 6 -9.95 5.88 5.16
C LYS A 6 -10.00 4.79 6.22
N ASN A 7 -9.42 5.06 7.37
CA ASN A 7 -9.44 4.13 8.49
C ASN A 7 -9.44 4.92 9.82
N ASP A 8 -9.83 4.24 10.89
CA ASP A 8 -10.00 4.89 12.19
C ASP A 8 -8.68 5.05 12.96
N LYS A 9 -7.59 4.45 12.48
CA LYS A 9 -6.28 4.59 13.11
C LYS A 9 -5.45 5.73 12.53
N GLY A 10 -5.92 6.36 11.45
CA GLY A 10 -5.26 7.49 10.84
C GLY A 10 -4.08 7.15 9.94
N PHE A 11 -3.92 5.89 9.56
CA PHE A 11 -2.90 5.49 8.61
C PHE A 11 -3.24 5.97 7.21
N LYS A 12 -2.22 6.30 6.43
CA LYS A 12 -2.38 6.54 5.00
C LYS A 12 -2.17 5.21 4.28
N VAL A 13 -3.26 4.68 3.73
CA VAL A 13 -3.25 3.41 3.00
C VAL A 13 -3.76 3.66 1.60
N ILE A 14 -2.98 3.26 0.60
CA ILE A 14 -3.37 3.45 -0.80
C ILE A 14 -3.88 2.14 -1.34
N LYS A 15 -5.09 2.17 -1.91
CA LYS A 15 -5.69 1.03 -2.58
C LYS A 15 -5.54 1.25 -4.08
N LEU A 16 -4.92 0.31 -4.78
CA LEU A 16 -4.66 0.45 -6.20
C LEU A 16 -4.75 -0.91 -6.88
N SER A 17 -4.85 -0.89 -8.21
CA SER A 17 -4.90 -2.10 -9.00
C SER A 17 -3.49 -2.62 -9.28
N VAL A 18 -3.41 -3.89 -9.72
CA VAL A 18 -2.14 -4.49 -10.14
C VAL A 18 -1.53 -3.69 -11.29
N ASP A 19 -2.35 -3.22 -12.24
CA ASP A 19 -1.87 -2.41 -13.35
C ASP A 19 -1.21 -1.11 -12.89
N GLU A 20 -1.82 -0.45 -11.92
CA GLU A 20 -1.28 0.79 -11.37
C GLU A 20 0.03 0.54 -10.62
N ALA A 21 0.10 -0.55 -9.84
CA ALA A 21 1.31 -0.92 -9.14
C ALA A 21 2.43 -1.27 -10.11
N SER A 22 2.10 -1.93 -11.22
CA SER A 22 3.08 -2.28 -12.26
C SER A 22 3.74 -1.05 -12.85
N LYS A 23 2.98 0.01 -13.06
CA LYS A 23 3.52 1.27 -13.59
C LYS A 23 4.51 1.91 -12.64
N LEU A 24 4.39 1.63 -11.34
CA LEU A 24 5.31 2.12 -10.33
C LEU A 24 6.47 1.16 -10.06
N GLY A 25 6.43 -0.03 -10.64
CA GLY A 25 7.44 -1.06 -10.42
C GLY A 25 7.33 -1.77 -9.08
N TRP A 26 6.17 -1.70 -8.44
CA TRP A 26 5.99 -2.27 -7.10
C TRP A 26 5.70 -3.76 -7.12
N GLY A 27 6.40 -4.49 -6.23
CA GLY A 27 6.07 -5.87 -5.92
C GLY A 27 6.04 -6.84 -7.09
N LEU A 28 6.73 -6.53 -8.18
CA LEU A 28 6.68 -7.34 -9.39
C LEU A 28 7.55 -8.59 -9.25
N SER A 29 6.99 -9.72 -9.67
CA SER A 29 7.75 -10.96 -9.83
C SER A 29 8.32 -11.01 -11.25
N GLY A 30 9.12 -12.05 -11.53
CA GLY A 30 9.64 -12.28 -12.85
C GLY A 30 8.58 -12.50 -13.92
N SER A 31 7.37 -12.91 -13.51
CA SER A 31 6.23 -13.11 -14.42
C SER A 31 5.38 -11.83 -14.59
N GLY A 32 5.72 -10.75 -13.91
CA GLY A 32 4.98 -9.51 -14.01
C GLY A 32 3.82 -9.36 -13.03
N ASP A 33 3.60 -10.36 -12.18
CA ASP A 33 2.55 -10.31 -11.17
C ASP A 33 3.01 -9.53 -9.94
N CYS A 34 2.07 -8.83 -9.31
CA CYS A 34 2.36 -8.16 -8.05
C CYS A 34 2.27 -9.15 -6.91
N ILE A 35 3.29 -9.20 -6.07
CA ILE A 35 3.39 -10.16 -4.97
C ILE A 35 3.09 -9.47 -3.64
N CYS A 36 2.28 -10.13 -2.82
CA CYS A 36 2.04 -9.68 -1.44
C CYS A 36 3.31 -9.88 -0.62
N MET A 37 3.81 -8.82 0.00
CA MET A 37 5.06 -8.88 0.75
C MET A 37 4.92 -9.56 2.10
N GLN A 38 3.68 -9.89 2.51
CA GLN A 38 3.44 -10.60 3.77
C GLN A 38 3.35 -12.11 3.58
N CYS A 39 2.61 -12.57 2.58
CA CYS A 39 2.41 -14.01 2.36
C CYS A 39 3.14 -14.54 1.13
N ASN A 40 3.77 -13.67 0.35
CA ASN A 40 4.53 -14.02 -0.84
C ASN A 40 3.71 -14.67 -1.96
N ASN A 41 2.39 -14.48 -1.93
CA ASN A 41 1.50 -14.99 -2.97
C ASN A 41 1.14 -13.87 -3.94
N PRO A 42 0.86 -14.21 -5.22
CA PRO A 42 0.40 -13.20 -6.17
C PRO A 42 -0.91 -12.56 -5.72
N ILE A 43 -1.02 -11.26 -5.92
CA ILE A 43 -2.24 -10.53 -5.56
C ILE A 43 -3.15 -10.53 -6.78
N SER A 44 -4.35 -11.08 -6.63
CA SER A 44 -5.31 -11.21 -7.72
C SER A 44 -6.41 -10.14 -7.72
N GLY A 45 -6.38 -9.23 -6.78
CA GLY A 45 -7.38 -8.17 -6.69
C GLY A 45 -6.71 -6.84 -6.44
N ASP A 46 -7.34 -6.05 -5.58
CA ASP A 46 -6.77 -4.77 -5.21
C ASP A 46 -5.56 -4.95 -4.30
N ILE A 47 -4.61 -4.04 -4.45
CA ILE A 47 -3.42 -4.00 -3.63
C ILE A 47 -3.64 -2.95 -2.55
N TYR A 48 -3.25 -3.27 -1.32
CA TYR A 48 -3.27 -2.34 -0.21
C TYR A 48 -1.84 -2.00 0.17
N HIS A 49 -1.54 -0.71 0.16
CA HIS A 49 -0.19 -0.21 0.42
C HIS A 49 -0.19 0.74 1.61
N PRO A 50 0.06 0.23 2.83
CA PRO A 50 0.27 1.13 3.97
C PRO A 50 1.56 1.91 3.76
N VAL A 51 1.45 3.22 3.62
CA VAL A 51 2.61 4.05 3.27
C VAL A 51 3.73 3.95 4.29
N VAL A 52 3.37 3.86 5.57
CA VAL A 52 4.36 3.78 6.66
C VAL A 52 5.23 2.53 6.58
N LEU A 53 4.69 1.43 6.05
CA LEU A 53 5.44 0.18 5.89
C LEU A 53 6.19 0.10 4.56
N ASN A 54 5.71 0.85 3.57
CA ASN A 54 6.23 0.77 2.20
C ASN A 54 6.12 -0.64 1.62
N ASP A 55 5.09 -1.39 2.03
CA ASP A 55 4.82 -2.76 1.56
C ASP A 55 3.55 -2.82 0.74
N THR A 56 3.49 -3.78 -0.18
CA THR A 56 2.26 -4.11 -0.90
C THR A 56 1.65 -5.36 -0.29
N MET A 57 0.34 -5.34 -0.07
CA MET A 57 -0.36 -6.46 0.57
C MET A 57 -1.68 -6.75 -0.13
N ASP A 58 -2.12 -8.01 -0.05
CA ASP A 58 -3.48 -8.32 -0.43
C ASP A 58 -4.42 -7.89 0.69
N LYS A 59 -5.71 -7.94 0.45
CA LYS A 59 -6.69 -7.45 1.41
C LYS A 59 -6.62 -8.21 2.73
N GLU A 60 -6.49 -9.53 2.68
CA GLU A 60 -6.45 -10.35 3.89
C GLU A 60 -5.25 -10.03 4.76
N CYS A 61 -4.08 -9.92 4.15
CA CYS A 61 -2.86 -9.59 4.89
C CYS A 61 -2.91 -8.18 5.46
N TYR A 62 -3.49 -7.24 4.70
CA TYR A 62 -3.68 -5.89 5.17
C TYR A 62 -4.59 -5.85 6.40
N GLU A 63 -5.71 -6.55 6.36
CA GLU A 63 -6.65 -6.58 7.49
C GLU A 63 -6.01 -7.22 8.72
N GLU A 64 -5.22 -8.25 8.53
CA GLU A 64 -4.51 -8.93 9.61
C GLU A 64 -3.46 -8.01 10.26
N TRP A 65 -2.69 -7.32 9.44
CA TRP A 65 -1.74 -6.32 9.93
C TRP A 65 -2.45 -5.20 10.68
N TYR A 66 -3.56 -4.72 10.14
CA TYR A 66 -4.27 -3.58 10.69
C TYR A 66 -4.80 -3.82 12.11
N LYS A 67 -5.17 -5.05 12.42
CA LYS A 67 -5.70 -5.40 13.76
C LYS A 67 -4.74 -5.00 14.87
N ASP A 68 -3.45 -5.24 14.67
CA ASP A 68 -2.42 -5.01 15.68
C ASP A 68 -1.56 -3.79 15.40
N ALA A 69 -1.85 -3.06 14.34
CA ALA A 69 -1.04 -1.91 13.94
C ALA A 69 -1.16 -0.76 14.92
N ILE A 70 -0.03 -0.16 15.24
CA ILE A 70 0.03 1.02 16.12
C ILE A 70 0.55 2.19 15.29
N ASN A 71 -0.19 3.29 15.31
CA ASN A 71 0.19 4.49 14.57
C ASN A 71 1.05 5.38 15.45
N TYR A 72 2.36 5.30 15.27
CA TYR A 72 3.32 6.05 16.07
C TYR A 72 3.46 7.48 15.57
N PRO A 73 3.45 8.48 16.47
CA PRO A 73 3.62 9.88 16.06
C PRO A 73 4.93 10.16 15.33
N GLU A 74 6.00 9.47 15.69
CA GLU A 74 7.32 9.68 15.09
C GLU A 74 7.39 9.24 13.62
N ASP A 75 6.44 8.42 13.18
CA ASP A 75 6.40 7.96 11.79
C ASP A 75 5.61 8.91 10.88
N LYS A 76 4.91 9.87 11.45
CA LYS A 76 4.02 10.75 10.70
C LYS A 76 4.73 11.56 9.62
N MET A 77 5.91 12.08 9.92
CA MET A 77 6.65 12.88 8.96
C MET A 77 7.10 12.04 7.77
N TYR A 78 7.59 10.83 8.02
CA TYR A 78 7.97 9.91 6.98
C TYR A 78 6.76 9.53 6.11
N GLU A 79 5.68 9.16 6.78
CA GLU A 79 4.44 8.76 6.09
C GLU A 79 3.93 9.87 5.17
N GLU A 80 3.92 11.10 5.66
CA GLU A 80 3.45 12.25 4.89
C GLU A 80 4.33 12.50 3.67
N ARG A 81 5.64 12.47 3.83
CA ARG A 81 6.57 12.66 2.71
C ARG A 81 6.44 11.56 1.66
N ALA A 82 6.37 10.32 2.11
CA ALA A 82 6.23 9.19 1.20
C ALA A 82 4.90 9.25 0.48
N PHE A 83 3.82 9.59 1.19
CA PHE A 83 2.51 9.73 0.59
C PHE A 83 2.48 10.81 -0.49
N GLN A 84 3.08 11.98 -0.22
CA GLN A 84 3.10 13.07 -1.20
C GLN A 84 3.77 12.63 -2.50
N ARG A 85 4.88 11.91 -2.40
CA ARG A 85 5.59 11.41 -3.57
C ARG A 85 4.75 10.42 -4.36
N ILE A 86 4.13 9.47 -3.67
CA ILE A 86 3.30 8.44 -4.30
C ILE A 86 2.04 9.05 -4.90
N ALA A 87 1.40 9.95 -4.17
CA ALA A 87 0.18 10.61 -4.63
C ALA A 87 0.41 11.37 -5.95
N LYS A 88 1.58 11.98 -6.08
CA LYS A 88 1.95 12.69 -7.30
C LYS A 88 2.04 11.73 -8.50
N LEU A 89 2.65 10.56 -8.28
CA LEU A 89 2.81 9.55 -9.33
C LEU A 89 1.48 8.94 -9.73
N LEU A 90 0.56 8.78 -8.79
CA LEU A 90 -0.73 8.15 -9.01
C LEU A 90 -1.88 9.13 -9.23
N ASN A 91 -1.60 10.43 -9.15
CA ASN A 91 -2.63 11.47 -9.30
C ASN A 91 -3.72 11.39 -8.22
N ILE A 92 -3.35 11.08 -7.00
CA ILE A 92 -4.25 11.04 -5.85
C ILE A 92 -4.24 12.41 -5.18
N GLN A 93 -5.42 12.89 -4.80
CA GLN A 93 -5.55 14.16 -4.10
C GLN A 93 -5.82 13.97 -2.62
#